data_2a2926102f1c668a11833b02e7bf4980
#
_entry.id   2a2926102f1c668a11833b02e7bf4980
#
_cell.length_a   1.000
_cell.length_b   1.000
_cell.length_c   1.000
_cell.angle_alpha   90.00
_cell.angle_beta   90.00
_cell.angle_gamma   90.00
#
_symmetry.space_group_name_H-M   'P 1'
#
loop_
_entity.id
_entity.type
_entity.pdbx_description
1 polymer ?
#
loop_
_entity_poly.entity_id
_entity_poly.type
_entity_poly.pdbx_seq_one_letter_code
_entity_poly.pdbx_strand_id
1 'polypeptide(L)'
;MFQLNGSPISIDNEITINGVRYPHLRDPALREQLGIVEVADEPWYDQRFYWGVDNPKQLDDKTETPEGATEPVTTKGLKSEWIAQVKATAGSLLAQSDWKVTRAAEGIKPVDADTLARRAAIRAYSDSLEAQIKACTTVEALIAVVTNQSWGE
;
A
#
# COMPACT_ATOMS: atom_id res chain seq x y z
N MET A 1 11.53 -21.07 0.78
CA MET A 1 11.66 -21.68 -0.57
C MET A 1 12.82 -22.67 -0.58
N PHE A 2 12.69 -23.84 -1.27
CA PHE A 2 13.77 -24.83 -1.39
C PHE A 2 14.43 -24.75 -2.77
N GLN A 3 15.76 -24.93 -2.82
CA GLN A 3 16.53 -24.87 -4.06
C GLN A 3 17.49 -26.07 -4.16
N LEU A 4 17.67 -26.58 -5.39
CA LEU A 4 18.69 -27.55 -5.77
C LEU A 4 19.55 -26.93 -6.86
N ASN A 5 20.86 -26.81 -6.63
CA ASN A 5 21.81 -26.18 -7.56
C ASN A 5 21.37 -24.77 -8.02
N GLY A 6 20.78 -23.98 -7.12
CA GLY A 6 20.28 -22.63 -7.41
C GLY A 6 18.91 -22.56 -8.10
N SER A 7 18.31 -23.70 -8.45
CA SER A 7 16.98 -23.75 -9.07
C SER A 7 15.90 -24.03 -8.02
N PRO A 8 14.77 -23.32 -8.03
CA PRO A 8 13.68 -23.55 -7.10
C PRO A 8 13.04 -24.92 -7.36
N ILE A 9 12.74 -25.64 -6.28
CA ILE A 9 12.07 -26.93 -6.33
C ILE A 9 10.91 -27.00 -5.34
N SER A 10 9.91 -27.84 -5.65
CA SER A 10 8.84 -28.18 -4.71
C SER A 10 9.22 -29.43 -3.92
N ILE A 11 9.09 -29.38 -2.58
CA ILE A 11 9.33 -30.54 -1.73
C ILE A 11 8.10 -31.44 -1.57
N ASP A 12 6.94 -30.96 -1.98
CA ASP A 12 5.67 -31.67 -1.84
C ASP A 12 5.30 -32.46 -3.10
N ASN A 13 5.91 -32.15 -4.22
CA ASN A 13 5.66 -32.76 -5.50
C ASN A 13 6.71 -33.82 -5.82
N GLU A 14 6.30 -34.77 -6.66
CA GLU A 14 7.24 -35.75 -7.20
C GLU A 14 8.31 -35.09 -8.06
N ILE A 15 9.55 -35.50 -7.84
CA ILE A 15 10.72 -35.00 -8.56
C ILE A 15 11.71 -36.12 -8.86
N THR A 16 12.39 -36.06 -9.99
CA THR A 16 13.48 -36.97 -10.35
C THR A 16 14.81 -36.24 -10.22
N ILE A 17 15.71 -36.73 -9.37
CA ILE A 17 17.06 -36.20 -9.15
C ILE A 17 18.07 -37.30 -9.44
N ASN A 18 19.03 -37.05 -10.32
CA ASN A 18 20.07 -38.02 -10.71
C ASN A 18 19.51 -39.39 -11.14
N GLY A 19 18.37 -39.40 -11.81
CA GLY A 19 17.70 -40.63 -12.27
C GLY A 19 16.91 -41.40 -11.20
N VAL A 20 16.89 -40.92 -9.96
CA VAL A 20 16.10 -41.47 -8.87
C VAL A 20 14.83 -40.64 -8.67
N ARG A 21 13.71 -41.34 -8.57
CA ARG A 21 12.39 -40.73 -8.44
C ARG A 21 12.01 -40.63 -6.96
N TYR A 22 11.67 -39.41 -6.51
CA TYR A 22 11.25 -39.11 -5.16
C TYR A 22 9.79 -38.62 -5.20
N PRO A 23 8.86 -39.29 -4.50
CA PRO A 23 7.45 -38.86 -4.49
C PRO A 23 7.26 -37.52 -3.77
N HIS A 24 8.12 -37.22 -2.80
CA HIS A 24 8.22 -35.94 -2.08
C HIS A 24 9.58 -35.85 -1.41
N LEU A 25 9.97 -34.63 -0.99
CA LEU A 25 11.25 -34.33 -0.32
C LEU A 25 11.03 -33.68 1.05
N ARG A 26 10.03 -34.17 1.82
CA ARG A 26 9.69 -33.62 3.14
C ARG A 26 10.69 -33.98 4.24
N ASP A 27 11.44 -35.06 4.07
CA ASP A 27 12.47 -35.49 5.03
C ASP A 27 13.68 -34.54 4.99
N PRO A 28 14.01 -33.86 6.12
CA PRO A 28 15.16 -32.95 6.20
C PRO A 28 16.50 -33.64 5.92
N ALA A 29 16.71 -34.87 6.44
CA ALA A 29 17.95 -35.61 6.24
C ALA A 29 18.16 -35.97 4.76
N LEU A 30 17.11 -36.31 4.07
CA LEU A 30 17.15 -36.60 2.63
C LEU A 30 17.46 -35.33 1.83
N ARG A 31 16.89 -34.17 2.21
CA ARG A 31 17.18 -32.90 1.56
C ARG A 31 18.66 -32.53 1.69
N GLU A 32 19.22 -32.69 2.90
CA GLU A 32 20.64 -32.44 3.17
C GLU A 32 21.54 -33.33 2.30
N GLN A 33 21.23 -34.64 2.23
CA GLN A 33 21.99 -35.61 1.40
C GLN A 33 21.96 -35.25 -0.10
N LEU A 34 20.84 -34.70 -0.59
CA LEU A 34 20.65 -34.29 -1.98
C LEU A 34 21.22 -32.90 -2.28
N GLY A 35 21.72 -32.18 -1.29
CA GLY A 35 22.23 -30.82 -1.44
C GLY A 35 21.12 -29.78 -1.67
N ILE A 36 19.92 -30.08 -1.17
CA ILE A 36 18.79 -29.13 -1.23
C ILE A 36 18.90 -28.16 -0.06
N VAL A 37 18.97 -26.89 -0.39
CA VAL A 37 19.11 -25.78 0.56
C VAL A 37 17.77 -25.07 0.74
N GLU A 38 17.40 -24.80 1.98
CA GLU A 38 16.30 -23.90 2.28
C GLU A 38 16.80 -22.46 2.22
N VAL A 39 16.30 -21.70 1.28
CA VAL A 39 16.58 -20.27 1.10
C VAL A 39 15.42 -19.49 1.65
N ALA A 40 15.68 -18.47 2.44
CA ALA A 40 14.65 -17.55 2.89
C ALA A 40 13.92 -16.95 1.67
N ASP A 41 12.61 -16.83 1.77
CA ASP A 41 11.86 -16.14 0.73
C ASP A 41 12.30 -14.68 0.66
N GLU A 42 12.41 -14.14 -0.56
CA GLU A 42 12.68 -12.73 -0.72
C GLU A 42 11.59 -11.91 0.00
N PRO A 43 11.96 -10.84 0.73
CA PRO A 43 10.98 -10.01 1.38
C PRO A 43 10.00 -9.45 0.34
N TRP A 44 8.71 -9.58 0.64
CA TRP A 44 7.67 -9.03 -0.23
C TRP A 44 7.58 -7.52 -0.05
N TYR A 45 7.70 -6.79 -1.14
CA TYR A 45 7.55 -5.35 -1.19
C TYR A 45 6.22 -4.98 -1.82
N ASP A 46 5.44 -4.13 -1.14
CA ASP A 46 4.14 -3.67 -1.65
C ASP A 46 4.34 -2.75 -2.86
N GLN A 47 3.85 -3.18 -4.02
CA GLN A 47 3.97 -2.47 -5.29
C GLN A 47 3.28 -1.09 -5.31
N ARG A 48 2.45 -0.79 -4.31
CA ARG A 48 1.91 0.56 -4.13
C ARG A 48 3.00 1.55 -3.76
N PHE A 49 4.07 1.09 -3.08
CA PHE A 49 5.14 1.91 -2.51
C PHE A 49 6.52 1.66 -3.13
N TYR A 50 6.72 0.50 -3.77
CA TYR A 50 8.01 0.07 -4.31
C TYR A 50 7.91 -0.34 -5.78
N TRP A 51 9.01 -0.12 -6.51
CA TRP A 51 9.25 -0.67 -7.83
C TRP A 51 10.04 -1.99 -7.72
N GLY A 52 9.36 -3.11 -7.48
CA GLY A 52 10.02 -4.39 -7.25
C GLY A 52 10.69 -4.50 -5.87
N VAL A 53 11.86 -5.14 -5.80
CA VAL A 53 12.54 -5.44 -4.55
C VAL A 53 13.39 -4.24 -4.11
N ASP A 54 13.15 -3.74 -2.90
CA ASP A 54 13.91 -2.67 -2.24
C ASP A 54 14.19 -1.42 -3.11
N ASN A 55 13.25 -1.08 -3.98
CA ASN A 55 13.33 0.13 -4.79
C ASN A 55 12.12 1.04 -4.50
N PRO A 56 12.21 1.93 -3.50
CA PRO A 56 11.10 2.77 -3.10
C PRO A 56 10.72 3.78 -4.20
N LYS A 57 9.42 3.99 -4.36
CA LYS A 57 8.92 5.07 -5.22
C LYS A 57 9.24 6.42 -4.61
N GLN A 58 9.33 7.46 -5.43
CA GLN A 58 9.58 8.82 -4.96
C GLN A 58 8.46 9.31 -4.02
N LEU A 59 8.85 9.95 -2.92
CA LEU A 59 7.91 10.49 -1.94
C LEU A 59 7.27 11.80 -2.39
N ASP A 60 8.10 12.72 -2.83
CA ASP A 60 7.70 14.08 -3.18
C ASP A 60 7.53 14.21 -4.69
N ASP A 61 6.74 15.20 -5.11
CA ASP A 61 6.55 15.51 -6.52
C ASP A 61 7.86 15.97 -7.13
N LYS A 62 8.14 15.55 -8.36
CA LYS A 62 9.34 15.91 -9.11
C LYS A 62 8.95 16.62 -10.38
N THR A 63 9.47 17.82 -10.56
CA THR A 63 9.26 18.61 -11.78
C THR A 63 10.57 18.66 -12.56
N GLU A 64 10.54 18.13 -13.76
CA GLU A 64 11.69 18.09 -14.68
C GLU A 64 11.24 18.51 -16.08
N THR A 65 12.15 19.16 -16.80
CA THR A 65 11.94 19.44 -18.23
C THR A 65 12.62 18.31 -19.02
N PRO A 66 11.85 17.43 -19.69
CA PRO A 66 12.43 16.36 -20.48
C PRO A 66 13.33 16.91 -21.61
N GLU A 67 14.34 16.14 -21.99
CA GLU A 67 15.23 16.51 -23.11
C GLU A 67 14.40 16.76 -24.39
N GLY A 68 14.57 17.93 -24.98
CA GLY A 68 13.81 18.36 -26.16
C GLY A 68 12.44 18.96 -25.91
N ALA A 69 11.98 19.06 -24.65
CA ALA A 69 10.74 19.75 -24.30
C ALA A 69 11.01 21.18 -23.84
N THR A 70 10.03 22.08 -24.05
CA THR A 70 10.09 23.48 -23.61
C THR A 70 9.32 23.71 -22.31
N GLU A 71 8.47 22.76 -21.90
CA GLU A 71 7.65 22.88 -20.70
C GLU A 71 8.04 21.82 -19.65
N PRO A 72 8.04 22.20 -18.35
CA PRO A 72 8.31 21.25 -17.29
C PRO A 72 7.13 20.28 -17.10
N VAL A 73 7.44 19.02 -16.84
CA VAL A 73 6.48 17.98 -16.48
C VAL A 73 6.63 17.63 -15.01
N THR A 74 5.52 17.67 -14.27
CA THR A 74 5.51 17.27 -12.86
C THR A 74 5.01 15.84 -12.73
N THR A 75 5.88 14.96 -12.24
CA THR A 75 5.53 13.58 -11.84
C THR A 75 5.15 13.59 -10.37
N LYS A 76 3.95 13.12 -10.06
CA LYS A 76 3.48 13.05 -8.67
C LYS A 76 4.26 12.01 -7.88
N GLY A 77 4.56 12.37 -6.63
CA GLY A 77 5.10 11.45 -5.64
C GLY A 77 4.02 10.78 -4.81
N LEU A 78 4.42 9.78 -4.03
CA LEU A 78 3.53 9.02 -3.16
C LEU A 78 2.73 9.90 -2.20
N LYS A 79 3.33 10.97 -1.66
CA LYS A 79 2.61 11.89 -0.76
C LYS A 79 1.40 12.52 -1.44
N SER A 80 1.56 13.04 -2.65
CA SER A 80 0.46 13.66 -3.40
C SER A 80 -0.62 12.66 -3.77
N GLU A 81 -0.24 11.43 -4.14
CA GLU A 81 -1.18 10.36 -4.46
C GLU A 81 -2.00 9.95 -3.22
N TRP A 82 -1.35 9.73 -2.08
CA TRP A 82 -2.02 9.33 -0.85
C TRP A 82 -2.88 10.44 -0.23
N ILE A 83 -2.45 11.71 -0.32
CA ILE A 83 -3.28 12.86 0.08
C ILE A 83 -4.55 12.92 -0.78
N ALA A 84 -4.44 12.69 -2.08
CA ALA A 84 -5.62 12.64 -2.95
C ALA A 84 -6.58 11.51 -2.56
N GLN A 85 -6.06 10.33 -2.21
CA GLN A 85 -6.84 9.21 -1.72
C GLN A 85 -7.55 9.51 -0.38
N VAL A 86 -6.83 10.11 0.58
CA VAL A 86 -7.40 10.54 1.87
C VAL A 86 -8.55 11.52 1.65
N LYS A 87 -8.36 12.51 0.78
CA LYS A 87 -9.41 13.50 0.45
C LYS A 87 -10.61 12.85 -0.25
N ALA A 88 -10.38 11.91 -1.15
CA ALA A 88 -11.44 11.17 -1.81
C ALA A 88 -12.27 10.34 -0.82
N THR A 89 -11.61 9.68 0.13
CA THR A 89 -12.26 8.91 1.20
C THR A 89 -13.10 9.83 2.09
N ALA A 90 -12.53 10.95 2.54
CA ALA A 90 -13.26 11.95 3.33
C ALA A 90 -14.48 12.49 2.57
N GLY A 91 -14.32 12.80 1.28
CA GLY A 91 -15.41 13.24 0.40
C GLY A 91 -16.54 12.20 0.30
N SER A 92 -16.20 10.93 0.11
CA SER A 92 -17.18 9.84 0.06
C SER A 92 -17.96 9.68 1.38
N LEU A 93 -17.27 9.81 2.52
CA LEU A 93 -17.90 9.75 3.84
C LEU A 93 -18.81 10.97 4.10
N LEU A 94 -18.40 12.16 3.69
CA LEU A 94 -19.21 13.38 3.82
C LEU A 94 -20.45 13.34 2.91
N ALA A 95 -20.35 12.78 1.71
CA ALA A 95 -21.43 12.66 0.74
C ALA A 95 -22.62 11.90 1.29
N GLN A 96 -22.41 10.93 2.18
CA GLN A 96 -23.50 10.15 2.82
C GLN A 96 -24.51 11.03 3.58
N SER A 97 -24.08 12.19 4.04
CA SER A 97 -24.93 13.12 4.82
C SER A 97 -25.18 14.47 4.11
N ASP A 98 -24.72 14.65 2.88
CA ASP A 98 -24.90 15.91 2.14
C ASP A 98 -26.38 16.27 1.90
N TRP A 99 -27.22 15.28 1.70
CA TRP A 99 -28.67 15.49 1.59
C TRP A 99 -29.28 16.16 2.84
N LYS A 100 -28.75 15.90 4.05
CA LYS A 100 -29.17 16.56 5.27
C LYS A 100 -28.80 18.05 5.28
N VAL A 101 -27.59 18.35 4.75
CA VAL A 101 -27.10 19.73 4.63
C VAL A 101 -27.93 20.50 3.59
N THR A 102 -28.19 19.88 2.43
CA THR A 102 -29.05 20.48 1.38
C THR A 102 -30.44 20.77 1.93
N ARG A 103 -31.07 19.79 2.61
CA ARG A 103 -32.40 19.99 3.22
C ARG A 103 -32.41 21.10 4.26
N ALA A 104 -31.33 21.26 5.03
CA ALA A 104 -31.22 22.34 6.00
C ALA A 104 -31.06 23.70 5.31
N ALA A 105 -30.30 23.76 4.20
CA ALA A 105 -30.14 24.96 3.39
C ALA A 105 -31.45 25.41 2.73
N GLU A 106 -32.33 24.46 2.39
CA GLU A 106 -33.69 24.73 1.90
C GLU A 106 -34.67 25.16 3.01
N GLY A 107 -34.23 25.23 4.25
CA GLY A 107 -35.04 25.64 5.40
C GLY A 107 -36.05 24.58 5.89
N ILE A 108 -35.98 23.34 5.40
CA ILE A 108 -36.95 22.29 5.71
C ILE A 108 -36.70 21.72 7.13
N LYS A 109 -35.45 21.37 7.45
CA LYS A 109 -35.07 20.81 8.75
C LYS A 109 -33.58 21.03 9.00
N PRO A 110 -33.17 21.51 10.20
CA PRO A 110 -31.75 21.67 10.53
C PRO A 110 -31.04 20.32 10.58
N VAL A 111 -29.71 20.35 10.36
CA VAL A 111 -28.87 19.16 10.49
C VAL A 111 -28.79 18.81 11.97
N ASP A 112 -28.94 17.53 12.31
CA ASP A 112 -28.81 17.05 13.68
C ASP A 112 -27.37 17.16 14.19
N ALA A 113 -27.21 17.30 15.52
CA ALA A 113 -25.94 17.55 16.17
C ALA A 113 -24.94 16.40 15.93
N ASP A 114 -25.39 15.15 15.92
CA ASP A 114 -24.54 13.98 15.69
C ASP A 114 -23.96 13.99 14.28
N THR A 115 -24.79 14.32 13.28
CA THR A 115 -24.31 14.47 11.89
C THR A 115 -23.29 15.60 11.79
N LEU A 116 -23.51 16.75 12.45
CA LEU A 116 -22.53 17.85 12.43
C LEU A 116 -21.21 17.44 13.08
N ALA A 117 -21.27 16.77 14.23
CA ALA A 117 -20.09 16.27 14.93
C ALA A 117 -19.32 15.25 14.09
N ARG A 118 -20.02 14.29 13.47
CA ARG A 118 -19.43 13.31 12.57
C ARG A 118 -18.74 13.97 11.39
N ARG A 119 -19.38 14.92 10.72
CA ARG A 119 -18.80 15.67 9.59
C ARG A 119 -17.55 16.46 9.99
N ALA A 120 -17.57 17.09 11.18
CA ALA A 120 -16.43 17.79 11.74
C ALA A 120 -15.26 16.82 12.02
N ALA A 121 -15.53 15.66 12.61
CA ALA A 121 -14.53 14.63 12.88
C ALA A 121 -13.88 14.10 11.59
N ILE A 122 -14.66 13.83 10.53
CA ILE A 122 -14.14 13.39 9.24
C ILE A 122 -13.16 14.43 8.65
N ARG A 123 -13.51 15.72 8.68
CA ARG A 123 -12.63 16.78 8.17
C ARG A 123 -11.35 16.89 9.01
N ALA A 124 -11.48 16.94 10.34
CA ALA A 124 -10.33 17.02 11.22
C ALA A 124 -9.37 15.83 11.06
N TYR A 125 -9.91 14.63 10.87
CA TYR A 125 -9.10 13.44 10.66
C TYR A 125 -8.41 13.48 9.28
N SER A 126 -9.09 13.92 8.24
CA SER A 126 -8.50 14.14 6.90
C SER A 126 -7.34 15.13 6.97
N ASP A 127 -7.51 16.26 7.65
CA ASP A 127 -6.48 17.29 7.80
C ASP A 127 -5.28 16.73 8.61
N SER A 128 -5.54 15.95 9.65
CA SER A 128 -4.51 15.28 10.43
C SER A 128 -3.69 14.29 9.61
N LEU A 129 -4.36 13.43 8.82
CA LEU A 129 -3.69 12.49 7.92
C LEU A 129 -2.85 13.21 6.86
N GLU A 130 -3.39 14.28 6.26
CA GLU A 130 -2.64 15.09 5.29
C GLU A 130 -1.36 15.67 5.92
N ALA A 131 -1.44 16.19 7.14
CA ALA A 131 -0.27 16.70 7.86
C ALA A 131 0.75 15.60 8.16
N GLN A 132 0.31 14.42 8.61
CA GLN A 132 1.18 13.27 8.86
C GLN A 132 1.87 12.78 7.58
N ILE A 133 1.14 12.68 6.46
CA ILE A 133 1.71 12.28 5.17
C ILE A 133 2.76 13.29 4.71
N LYS A 134 2.49 14.59 4.82
CA LYS A 134 3.45 15.65 4.45
C LYS A 134 4.73 15.60 5.30
N ALA A 135 4.62 15.22 6.57
CA ALA A 135 5.74 15.10 7.49
C ALA A 135 6.61 13.85 7.27
N CYS A 136 6.14 12.85 6.52
CA CYS A 136 6.93 11.65 6.24
C CYS A 136 8.20 11.99 5.45
N THR A 137 9.32 11.38 5.87
CA THR A 137 10.62 11.53 5.20
C THR A 137 11.08 10.23 4.55
N THR A 138 10.41 9.11 4.82
CA THR A 138 10.70 7.79 4.26
C THR A 138 9.41 7.11 3.79
N VAL A 139 9.56 6.13 2.90
CA VAL A 139 8.43 5.34 2.40
C VAL A 139 7.83 4.48 3.51
N GLU A 140 8.65 3.95 4.42
CA GLU A 140 8.22 3.15 5.57
C GLU A 140 7.35 3.98 6.53
N ALA A 141 7.74 5.24 6.79
CA ALA A 141 6.94 6.15 7.60
C ALA A 141 5.58 6.43 6.94
N LEU A 142 5.56 6.62 5.63
CA LEU A 142 4.33 6.79 4.86
C LEU A 142 3.44 5.55 4.95
N ILE A 143 4.00 4.35 4.77
CA ILE A 143 3.27 3.08 4.90
C ILE A 143 2.60 2.99 6.27
N ALA A 144 3.34 3.29 7.36
CA ALA A 144 2.80 3.27 8.72
C ALA A 144 1.59 4.20 8.90
N VAL A 145 1.61 5.38 8.29
CA VAL A 145 0.48 6.34 8.36
C VAL A 145 -0.71 5.84 7.55
N VAL A 146 -0.50 5.43 6.29
CA VAL A 146 -1.61 5.16 5.36
C VAL A 146 -2.26 3.79 5.55
N THR A 147 -1.56 2.83 6.17
CA THR A 147 -2.11 1.50 6.47
C THR A 147 -2.86 1.44 7.80
N ASN A 148 -2.69 2.44 8.68
CA ASN A 148 -3.33 2.50 10.01
C ASN A 148 -4.47 3.54 10.07
N GLN A 149 -5.14 3.80 8.95
CA GLN A 149 -6.26 4.73 8.93
C GLN A 149 -7.48 4.17 9.68
N SER A 150 -8.10 5.02 10.51
CA SER A 150 -9.36 4.72 11.21
C SER A 150 -10.28 5.93 11.13
N TRP A 151 -11.29 5.85 10.28
CA TRP A 151 -12.23 6.95 10.03
C TRP A 151 -13.38 7.00 11.06
N GLY A 152 -13.37 6.10 12.04
CA GLY A 152 -14.44 5.90 13.02
C GLY A 152 -15.74 5.43 12.33
N GLU A 153 -16.54 4.64 13.00
CA GLU A 153 -17.90 4.28 12.57
C GLU A 153 -18.92 5.33 13.05
#